data_0d5124e281716c1bca7aa6fde534e821
#
_entry.id   0d5124e281716c1bca7aa6fde534e821
#
_cell.length_a   1.000
_cell.length_b   1.000
_cell.length_c   1.000
_cell.angle_alpha   90.00
_cell.angle_beta   90.00
_cell.angle_gamma   90.00
#
_symmetry.space_group_name_H-M   'P 1'
#
loop_
_entity.id
_entity.type
_entity.pdbx_description
1 polymer ?
#
loop_
_entity_poly.entity_id
_entity_poly.type
_entity_poly.pdbx_seq_one_letter_code
_entity_poly.pdbx_strand_id
1 'polypeptide(L)'
;MFHVKQSERRTALRRIGHNTHTTRSCIGVILICTALLLGSCGGIGQGDDSVGSNSAPEDVSKTPPVTYDEMTAEEWLSTVRGADYADYEFTIATSYSGRFTTVENTENEVEKARNKRNTLVENKYGIKITEKSVRESEMINAILQSTAAGLQYADLVSASMQTLSKLAADGALTNLYSLPYYDGAAEFCNASLHKGATAGHTCYAVFDDLTEAQEYTWCAFFNKAKTDATALYRMAKSSTWTWDAFLANALNGGFAAYDTKNSLITTAFATSGIEPVTGGYGNALSQNENVEALDNIASAVKTLINSQSYDSRRDDDAKKAFKNGEIAFLLAPLHLIDELKDMSDDFGVLPLPSYDGNTRSVLDVDARGIAVPSDQTDSDRTGLILTALTAASYQHIAEAKIQNHIYFDLRDNDSALSIRKIYDTQYINLGILYSGGYSAISASSQNAIIEAVTKDASFGKIFSREKTQLETIANKYFR
;
A
#
# COMPACT_ATOMS: atom_id res chain seq x y z
N MET A 1 -14.47 -7.68 -48.68
CA MET A 1 -15.81 -7.08 -48.54
C MET A 1 -16.19 -7.04 -47.06
N PHE A 2 -15.33 -6.47 -46.22
CA PHE A 2 -15.56 -6.28 -44.79
C PHE A 2 -14.66 -5.09 -44.29
N HIS A 3 -15.01 -3.91 -44.80
CA HIS A 3 -14.34 -2.69 -44.37
C HIS A 3 -15.28 -1.46 -44.51
N VAL A 4 -16.45 -1.52 -43.92
CA VAL A 4 -17.33 -0.35 -43.76
C VAL A 4 -18.32 -0.64 -42.64
N LYS A 5 -17.91 -0.51 -41.38
CA LYS A 5 -18.83 -0.37 -40.22
C LYS A 5 -18.17 0.13 -38.92
N GLN A 6 -17.02 0.79 -39.02
CA GLN A 6 -16.36 1.39 -37.85
C GLN A 6 -16.31 2.92 -37.84
N SER A 7 -16.91 3.61 -38.83
CA SER A 7 -16.86 5.07 -38.90
C SER A 7 -18.07 5.81 -38.34
N GLU A 8 -19.14 5.12 -37.95
CA GLU A 8 -20.38 5.78 -37.50
C GLU A 8 -20.60 5.89 -36.00
N ARG A 9 -19.71 5.36 -35.17
CA ARG A 9 -19.81 5.51 -33.70
C ARG A 9 -18.95 6.64 -33.10
N ARG A 10 -18.18 7.36 -33.90
CA ARG A 10 -17.34 8.49 -33.44
C ARG A 10 -17.92 9.88 -33.61
N THR A 11 -19.14 10.01 -34.13
CA THR A 11 -19.77 11.34 -34.44
C THR A 11 -20.88 11.74 -33.47
N ALA A 12 -21.22 10.95 -32.48
CA ALA A 12 -22.33 11.25 -31.57
C ALA A 12 -21.93 11.91 -30.23
N LEU A 13 -20.63 12.12 -29.94
CA LEU A 13 -20.15 12.71 -28.67
C LEU A 13 -19.50 14.10 -28.79
N ARG A 14 -19.78 14.83 -29.87
CA ARG A 14 -19.26 16.19 -30.04
C ARG A 14 -20.36 17.18 -30.37
N ARG A 15 -21.35 17.37 -29.49
CA ARG A 15 -22.26 18.52 -29.50
C ARG A 15 -23.06 18.63 -28.20
N ILE A 16 -22.42 19.07 -27.13
CA ILE A 16 -23.06 19.87 -26.06
C ILE A 16 -21.91 20.58 -25.33
N GLY A 17 -21.80 21.88 -25.55
CA GLY A 17 -20.85 22.69 -24.81
C GLY A 17 -20.61 24.03 -25.53
N HIS A 18 -21.48 24.96 -25.37
CA HIS A 18 -21.21 26.38 -25.25
C HIS A 18 -22.55 27.09 -24.99
N ASN A 19 -22.74 27.58 -23.81
CA ASN A 19 -23.33 28.88 -23.63
C ASN A 19 -22.89 29.52 -22.30
N THR A 20 -22.38 30.70 -22.47
CA THR A 20 -21.84 31.64 -21.51
C THR A 20 -22.96 32.47 -20.85
N HIS A 21 -22.60 33.06 -19.69
CA HIS A 21 -23.18 34.20 -18.97
C HIS A 21 -24.44 33.92 -18.12
N THR A 22 -24.41 34.20 -16.83
CA THR A 22 -24.40 35.53 -16.20
C THR A 22 -24.37 35.36 -14.66
N THR A 23 -23.56 36.19 -14.04
CA THR A 23 -23.56 36.59 -12.64
C THR A 23 -24.94 36.94 -12.10
N ARG A 24 -25.25 36.47 -10.86
CA ARG A 24 -26.02 37.24 -9.88
C ARG A 24 -25.75 36.77 -8.45
N SER A 25 -25.20 37.68 -7.69
CA SER A 25 -25.17 37.70 -6.22
C SER A 25 -26.58 37.56 -5.66
N CYS A 26 -26.74 36.81 -4.59
CA CYS A 26 -27.72 37.07 -3.55
C CYS A 26 -27.18 36.72 -2.18
N ILE A 27 -27.12 37.74 -1.38
CA ILE A 27 -26.85 37.82 0.07
C ILE A 27 -28.11 37.37 0.83
N GLY A 28 -27.91 36.79 2.00
CA GLY A 28 -28.93 36.70 3.05
C GLY A 28 -29.16 35.23 3.46
N VAL A 29 -29.26 34.85 4.68
CA VAL A 29 -29.53 35.49 5.96
C VAL A 29 -29.13 34.49 7.06
N ILE A 30 -28.43 34.97 8.04
CA ILE A 30 -28.15 34.30 9.33
C ILE A 30 -29.44 34.19 10.12
N LEU A 31 -29.79 33.04 10.62
CA LEU A 31 -30.79 32.89 11.65
C LEU A 31 -30.18 32.16 12.86
N ILE A 32 -29.86 32.97 13.85
CA ILE A 32 -29.54 32.58 15.22
C ILE A 32 -30.82 32.22 15.93
N CYS A 33 -30.92 31.02 16.47
CA CYS A 33 -31.91 30.69 17.49
C CYS A 33 -31.21 30.33 18.80
N THR A 34 -31.12 31.35 19.65
CA THR A 34 -30.92 31.21 21.08
C THR A 34 -32.24 30.80 21.71
N ALA A 35 -32.24 29.77 22.52
CA ALA A 35 -33.30 29.52 23.49
C ALA A 35 -32.69 29.24 24.87
N LEU A 36 -33.15 30.04 25.79
CA LEU A 36 -32.72 30.26 27.15
C LEU A 36 -33.18 29.13 28.10
N LEU A 37 -32.35 28.96 29.08
CA LEU A 37 -32.46 28.46 30.45
C LEU A 37 -33.75 28.80 31.19
N LEU A 38 -34.08 27.94 32.17
CA LEU A 38 -34.50 28.20 33.55
C LEU A 38 -34.75 26.78 34.16
N GLY A 39 -34.14 26.30 35.18
CA GLY A 39 -33.87 26.84 36.48
C GLY A 39 -34.83 26.20 37.49
N SER A 40 -34.35 25.39 38.40
CA SER A 40 -34.92 25.35 39.77
C SER A 40 -34.03 24.59 40.75
N CYS A 41 -33.74 25.26 41.82
CA CYS A 41 -33.08 24.82 43.05
C CYS A 41 -33.94 23.87 43.89
N GLY A 42 -33.25 23.09 44.70
CA GLY A 42 -33.80 22.76 46.04
C GLY A 42 -33.32 21.44 46.59
N GLY A 43 -32.60 21.49 47.71
CA GLY A 43 -32.65 20.47 48.74
C GLY A 43 -31.32 19.95 49.28
N ILE A 44 -30.97 20.51 50.43
CA ILE A 44 -29.85 20.13 51.32
C ILE A 44 -30.22 18.85 52.07
N GLY A 45 -29.25 17.93 52.21
CA GLY A 45 -29.32 16.80 53.13
C GLY A 45 -27.95 16.17 53.35
N GLN A 46 -27.41 16.38 54.54
CA GLN A 46 -26.21 15.75 55.10
C GLN A 46 -26.41 14.28 55.38
N GLY A 47 -25.32 13.51 55.34
CA GLY A 47 -25.25 12.18 55.98
C GLY A 47 -24.12 11.30 55.47
N ASP A 48 -23.14 11.25 56.18
CA ASP A 48 -21.98 10.39 56.50
C ASP A 48 -21.82 8.99 55.83
N ASP A 49 -20.54 8.70 55.66
CA ASP A 49 -19.79 7.46 55.90
C ASP A 49 -19.76 6.34 54.84
N SER A 50 -18.56 6.19 54.35
CA SER A 50 -17.71 4.98 54.24
C SER A 50 -17.88 3.98 53.12
N VAL A 51 -16.69 3.66 52.59
CA VAL A 51 -16.20 2.35 52.10
C VAL A 51 -16.47 1.94 50.65
N GLY A 52 -15.40 2.01 49.88
CA GLY A 52 -14.98 0.99 48.95
C GLY A 52 -15.95 0.62 47.83
N SER A 53 -15.76 1.20 46.66
CA SER A 53 -16.25 0.56 45.45
C SER A 53 -15.11 0.39 44.45
N ASN A 54 -14.78 -0.86 44.19
CA ASN A 54 -14.11 -1.28 42.96
C ASN A 54 -14.90 -0.73 41.77
N SER A 55 -14.38 0.27 41.12
CA SER A 55 -14.84 0.64 39.80
C SER A 55 -14.34 -0.42 38.83
N ALA A 56 -15.29 -1.22 38.30
CA ALA A 56 -15.10 -2.01 37.11
C ALA A 56 -14.53 -1.09 35.97
N PRO A 57 -13.70 -1.62 35.06
CA PRO A 57 -13.23 -0.83 33.95
C PRO A 57 -14.44 -0.39 33.11
N GLU A 58 -14.51 0.90 32.82
CA GLU A 58 -15.52 1.46 31.92
C GLU A 58 -15.46 0.74 30.58
N ASP A 59 -16.62 0.27 30.18
CA ASP A 59 -16.92 -0.32 28.88
C ASP A 59 -16.38 0.62 27.79
N VAL A 60 -15.36 0.16 27.06
CA VAL A 60 -14.76 0.89 25.94
C VAL A 60 -15.88 1.11 24.93
N SER A 61 -16.43 2.31 24.94
CA SER A 61 -17.46 2.76 24.02
C SER A 61 -17.08 2.35 22.59
N LYS A 62 -17.83 1.42 22.03
CA LYS A 62 -17.77 1.02 20.63
C LYS A 62 -18.02 2.26 19.78
N THR A 63 -16.96 2.88 19.27
CA THR A 63 -17.10 3.82 18.18
C THR A 63 -17.72 3.07 17.01
N PRO A 64 -18.81 3.57 16.39
CA PRO A 64 -19.38 2.87 15.24
C PRO A 64 -18.31 2.71 14.18
N PRO A 65 -18.26 1.55 13.49
CA PRO A 65 -17.33 1.35 12.39
C PRO A 65 -17.55 2.48 11.37
N VAL A 66 -16.46 3.09 10.92
CA VAL A 66 -16.51 4.01 9.78
C VAL A 66 -16.91 3.16 8.58
N THR A 67 -18.11 3.36 8.06
CA THR A 67 -18.61 2.67 6.87
C THR A 67 -17.77 3.12 5.67
N TYR A 68 -16.95 2.22 5.14
CA TYR A 68 -16.54 2.28 3.75
C TYR A 68 -17.76 2.01 2.87
N ASP A 69 -17.69 2.45 1.60
CA ASP A 69 -18.74 2.34 0.61
C ASP A 69 -19.43 0.95 0.69
N GLU A 70 -20.75 0.94 0.79
CA GLU A 70 -21.53 -0.14 1.41
C GLU A 70 -21.62 -1.44 0.60
N MET A 71 -20.85 -1.61 -0.48
CA MET A 71 -20.92 -2.82 -1.30
C MET A 71 -20.19 -4.00 -0.66
N THR A 72 -20.85 -5.13 -0.60
CA THR A 72 -20.31 -6.41 -0.13
C THR A 72 -19.40 -7.06 -1.18
N ALA A 73 -18.60 -8.06 -0.79
CA ALA A 73 -17.79 -8.85 -1.73
C ALA A 73 -18.64 -9.46 -2.85
N GLU A 74 -19.85 -9.91 -2.53
CA GLU A 74 -20.83 -10.45 -3.47
C GLU A 74 -21.28 -9.38 -4.47
N GLU A 75 -21.54 -8.17 -4.01
CA GLU A 75 -21.99 -7.05 -4.85
C GLU A 75 -20.86 -6.60 -5.78
N TRP A 76 -19.64 -6.42 -5.28
CA TRP A 76 -18.47 -6.16 -6.14
C TRP A 76 -18.26 -7.26 -7.16
N LEU A 77 -18.27 -8.52 -6.73
CA LEU A 77 -18.13 -9.65 -7.64
C LEU A 77 -19.26 -9.71 -8.67
N SER A 78 -20.47 -9.23 -8.33
CA SER A 78 -21.62 -9.21 -9.26
C SER A 78 -21.40 -8.29 -10.46
N THR A 79 -20.56 -7.25 -10.33
CA THR A 79 -20.20 -6.34 -11.43
C THR A 79 -19.29 -6.98 -12.47
N VAL A 80 -18.59 -8.06 -12.10
CA VAL A 80 -17.68 -8.78 -13.00
C VAL A 80 -18.47 -9.80 -13.82
N ARG A 81 -18.16 -9.90 -15.11
CA ARG A 81 -18.81 -10.85 -16.04
C ARG A 81 -18.76 -12.28 -15.49
N GLY A 82 -19.84 -13.05 -15.68
CA GLY A 82 -19.89 -14.48 -15.37
C GLY A 82 -19.31 -15.36 -16.48
N ALA A 83 -18.80 -16.51 -16.09
CA ALA A 83 -18.39 -17.63 -16.96
C ALA A 83 -18.47 -18.93 -16.16
N ASP A 84 -18.34 -20.08 -16.85
CA ASP A 84 -18.24 -21.38 -16.21
C ASP A 84 -17.08 -22.16 -16.85
N TYR A 85 -16.16 -22.62 -16.02
CA TYR A 85 -14.93 -23.31 -16.44
C TYR A 85 -14.91 -24.80 -16.05
N ALA A 86 -16.07 -25.38 -15.74
CA ALA A 86 -16.25 -26.83 -15.57
C ALA A 86 -15.27 -27.47 -14.57
N ASP A 87 -15.21 -26.93 -13.37
CA ASP A 87 -14.35 -27.37 -12.27
C ASP A 87 -12.83 -27.29 -12.58
N TYR A 88 -12.44 -26.32 -13.40
CA TYR A 88 -11.03 -26.07 -13.69
C TYR A 88 -10.22 -25.79 -12.42
N GLU A 89 -9.07 -26.46 -12.28
CA GLU A 89 -8.14 -26.22 -11.18
C GLU A 89 -7.30 -24.97 -11.48
N PHE A 90 -7.66 -23.84 -10.86
CA PHE A 90 -6.99 -22.56 -11.01
C PHE A 90 -5.84 -22.43 -10.00
N THR A 91 -4.61 -22.52 -10.49
CA THR A 91 -3.41 -22.59 -9.65
C THR A 91 -2.77 -21.23 -9.45
N ILE A 92 -2.54 -20.85 -8.19
CA ILE A 92 -1.78 -19.66 -7.79
C ILE A 92 -0.48 -20.11 -7.13
N ALA A 93 0.66 -19.87 -7.79
CA ALA A 93 1.97 -20.13 -7.20
C ALA A 93 2.36 -18.94 -6.31
N THR A 94 2.76 -19.21 -5.06
CA THR A 94 3.08 -18.17 -4.09
C THR A 94 4.27 -18.54 -3.22
N SER A 95 5.07 -17.55 -2.86
CA SER A 95 6.12 -17.69 -1.84
C SER A 95 5.58 -17.49 -0.41
N TYR A 96 4.30 -17.17 -0.28
CA TYR A 96 3.65 -16.85 0.99
C TYR A 96 2.39 -17.73 1.17
N SER A 97 2.57 -18.88 1.78
CA SER A 97 1.50 -19.87 1.92
C SER A 97 0.33 -19.39 2.79
N GLY A 98 -0.86 -19.94 2.52
CA GLY A 98 -2.08 -19.71 3.29
C GLY A 98 -2.88 -18.47 2.88
N ARG A 99 -2.52 -17.78 1.79
CA ARG A 99 -3.27 -16.60 1.32
C ARG A 99 -4.39 -16.94 0.34
N PHE A 100 -4.24 -18.03 -0.37
CA PHE A 100 -5.19 -18.47 -1.40
C PHE A 100 -5.83 -19.82 -1.08
N THR A 101 -5.43 -20.47 0.02
CA THR A 101 -6.08 -21.68 0.54
C THR A 101 -7.27 -21.33 1.42
N THR A 102 -8.26 -22.22 1.45
CA THR A 102 -9.38 -22.18 2.39
C THR A 102 -9.01 -22.91 3.68
N VAL A 103 -9.18 -22.25 4.83
CA VAL A 103 -8.94 -22.81 6.16
C VAL A 103 -10.28 -23.13 6.81
N GLU A 104 -10.56 -24.43 7.03
CA GLU A 104 -11.78 -24.85 7.67
C GLU A 104 -11.82 -24.50 9.16
N ASN A 105 -12.99 -24.13 9.67
CA ASN A 105 -13.27 -23.89 11.10
C ASN A 105 -12.34 -22.84 11.74
N THR A 106 -11.94 -21.82 11.00
CA THR A 106 -11.12 -20.73 11.54
C THR A 106 -11.95 -19.71 12.31
N GLU A 107 -11.39 -19.17 13.41
CA GLU A 107 -11.90 -18.02 14.13
C GLU A 107 -11.22 -16.70 13.72
N ASN A 108 -10.18 -16.78 12.89
CA ASN A 108 -9.46 -15.62 12.40
C ASN A 108 -10.25 -14.89 11.30
N GLU A 109 -10.55 -13.61 11.52
CA GLU A 109 -11.40 -12.81 10.61
C GLU A 109 -10.77 -12.64 9.23
N VAL A 110 -9.44 -12.56 9.13
CA VAL A 110 -8.75 -12.45 7.85
C VAL A 110 -8.87 -13.75 7.06
N GLU A 111 -8.74 -14.90 7.71
CA GLU A 111 -8.94 -16.20 7.07
C GLU A 111 -10.40 -16.40 6.66
N LYS A 112 -11.36 -15.96 7.48
CA LYS A 112 -12.79 -15.95 7.10
C LYS A 112 -13.03 -15.10 5.84
N ALA A 113 -12.43 -13.91 5.76
CA ALA A 113 -12.54 -13.05 4.57
C ALA A 113 -11.92 -13.69 3.32
N ARG A 114 -10.73 -14.32 3.45
CA ARG A 114 -10.10 -15.09 2.36
C ARG A 114 -10.95 -16.26 1.91
N ASN A 115 -11.50 -17.04 2.87
CA ASN A 115 -12.40 -18.16 2.58
C ASN A 115 -13.64 -17.70 1.83
N LYS A 116 -14.26 -16.60 2.26
CA LYS A 116 -15.42 -16.01 1.61
C LYS A 116 -15.08 -15.61 0.17
N ARG A 117 -13.98 -14.89 -0.06
CA ARG A 117 -13.50 -14.55 -1.40
C ARG A 117 -13.36 -15.78 -2.30
N ASN A 118 -12.63 -16.80 -1.83
CA ASN A 118 -12.39 -18.00 -2.62
C ASN A 118 -13.72 -18.69 -2.96
N THR A 119 -14.57 -18.94 -1.98
CA THR A 119 -15.87 -19.59 -2.17
C THR A 119 -16.76 -18.85 -3.18
N LEU A 120 -16.81 -17.51 -3.11
CA LEU A 120 -17.58 -16.68 -4.03
C LEU A 120 -17.09 -16.81 -5.48
N VAL A 121 -15.77 -16.74 -5.66
CA VAL A 121 -15.15 -16.85 -7.00
C VAL A 121 -15.28 -18.26 -7.54
N GLU A 122 -15.00 -19.30 -6.75
CA GLU A 122 -15.14 -20.70 -7.14
C GLU A 122 -16.57 -21.02 -7.60
N ASN A 123 -17.57 -20.62 -6.80
CA ASN A 123 -18.98 -20.87 -7.12
C ASN A 123 -19.45 -20.12 -8.38
N LYS A 124 -18.96 -18.89 -8.60
CA LYS A 124 -19.38 -18.07 -9.74
C LYS A 124 -18.81 -18.60 -11.06
N TYR A 125 -17.60 -19.15 -11.04
CA TYR A 125 -16.86 -19.50 -12.25
C TYR A 125 -16.67 -21.01 -12.48
N GLY A 126 -17.17 -21.86 -11.58
CA GLY A 126 -16.97 -23.32 -11.69
C GLY A 126 -15.48 -23.65 -11.72
N ILE A 127 -14.71 -23.11 -10.79
CA ILE A 127 -13.27 -23.39 -10.63
C ILE A 127 -12.97 -23.89 -9.23
N LYS A 128 -11.78 -24.45 -9.06
CA LYS A 128 -11.20 -24.73 -7.76
C LYS A 128 -9.88 -24.01 -7.63
N ILE A 129 -9.76 -23.09 -6.66
CA ILE A 129 -8.54 -22.35 -6.40
C ILE A 129 -7.57 -23.26 -5.64
N THR A 130 -6.37 -23.43 -6.16
CA THR A 130 -5.29 -24.20 -5.54
C THR A 130 -4.05 -23.33 -5.34
N GLU A 131 -3.42 -23.47 -4.18
CA GLU A 131 -2.19 -22.76 -3.84
C GLU A 131 -0.99 -23.70 -4.02
N LYS A 132 -0.02 -23.26 -4.83
CA LYS A 132 1.28 -23.91 -4.98
C LYS A 132 2.33 -23.13 -4.21
N SER A 133 2.62 -23.56 -2.99
CA SER A 133 3.64 -22.93 -2.15
C SER A 133 5.05 -23.24 -2.64
N VAL A 134 5.88 -22.22 -2.88
CA VAL A 134 7.22 -22.35 -3.42
C VAL A 134 8.12 -21.19 -3.02
N ARG A 135 9.39 -21.43 -2.75
CA ARG A 135 10.36 -20.36 -2.46
C ARG A 135 10.59 -19.48 -3.70
N GLU A 136 10.76 -18.17 -3.52
CA GLU A 136 10.93 -17.22 -4.64
C GLU A 136 12.10 -17.59 -5.56
N SER A 137 13.23 -18.01 -4.99
CA SER A 137 14.39 -18.44 -5.78
C SER A 137 14.12 -19.67 -6.67
N GLU A 138 13.25 -20.56 -6.24
CA GLU A 138 12.81 -21.73 -7.01
C GLU A 138 11.73 -21.34 -8.03
N MET A 139 10.83 -20.45 -7.65
CA MET A 139 9.76 -19.93 -8.49
C MET A 139 10.30 -19.28 -9.77
N ILE A 140 11.31 -18.41 -9.64
CA ILE A 140 11.94 -17.74 -10.79
C ILE A 140 12.41 -18.78 -11.81
N ASN A 141 13.22 -19.75 -11.36
CA ASN A 141 13.75 -20.78 -12.26
C ASN A 141 12.67 -21.66 -12.88
N ALA A 142 11.65 -22.02 -12.10
CA ALA A 142 10.56 -22.86 -12.57
C ALA A 142 9.70 -22.16 -13.63
N ILE A 143 9.38 -20.88 -13.43
CA ILE A 143 8.61 -20.08 -14.42
C ILE A 143 9.42 -19.91 -15.69
N LEU A 144 10.71 -19.56 -15.62
CA LEU A 144 11.57 -19.39 -16.79
C LEU A 144 11.71 -20.69 -17.59
N GLN A 145 11.84 -21.84 -16.90
CA GLN A 145 11.90 -23.15 -17.56
C GLN A 145 10.56 -23.52 -18.21
N SER A 146 9.45 -23.25 -17.51
CA SER A 146 8.10 -23.52 -18.02
C SER A 146 7.82 -22.66 -19.26
N THR A 147 8.09 -21.37 -19.19
CA THR A 147 7.95 -20.44 -20.32
C THR A 147 8.79 -20.87 -21.52
N ALA A 148 10.05 -21.27 -21.30
CA ALA A 148 10.93 -21.76 -22.37
C ALA A 148 10.45 -23.08 -23.00
N ALA A 149 9.75 -23.91 -22.21
CA ALA A 149 9.19 -25.18 -22.68
C ALA A 149 7.78 -25.03 -23.32
N GLY A 150 7.16 -23.85 -23.25
CA GLY A 150 5.77 -23.62 -23.69
C GLY A 150 4.75 -24.36 -22.83
N LEU A 151 5.06 -24.56 -21.54
CA LEU A 151 4.19 -25.23 -20.56
C LEU A 151 3.68 -24.19 -19.55
N GLN A 152 2.47 -24.38 -19.06
CA GLN A 152 1.92 -23.51 -18.02
C GLN A 152 2.44 -23.93 -16.65
N TYR A 153 3.08 -22.98 -15.92
CA TYR A 153 3.55 -23.21 -14.56
C TYR A 153 2.45 -23.04 -13.51
N ALA A 154 1.67 -21.98 -13.65
CA ALA A 154 0.52 -21.62 -12.84
C ALA A 154 -0.35 -20.60 -13.60
N ASP A 155 -1.59 -20.40 -13.19
CA ASP A 155 -2.44 -19.34 -13.76
C ASP A 155 -2.01 -17.96 -13.27
N LEU A 156 -1.66 -17.84 -11.99
CA LEU A 156 -1.13 -16.63 -11.38
C LEU A 156 0.11 -16.92 -10.53
N VAL A 157 0.93 -15.90 -10.34
CA VAL A 157 2.09 -15.94 -9.42
C VAL A 157 2.03 -14.77 -8.47
N SER A 158 2.26 -15.04 -7.17
CA SER A 158 2.35 -14.03 -6.12
C SER A 158 3.72 -14.07 -5.47
N ALA A 159 4.46 -12.95 -5.54
CA ALA A 159 5.84 -12.85 -5.06
C ALA A 159 6.18 -11.40 -4.68
N SER A 160 7.38 -11.17 -4.14
CA SER A 160 7.88 -9.82 -3.85
C SER A 160 8.03 -8.95 -5.10
N MET A 161 7.98 -7.62 -4.92
CA MET A 161 8.26 -6.65 -6.00
C MET A 161 9.56 -6.98 -6.73
N GLN A 162 10.61 -7.34 -5.98
CA GLN A 162 11.91 -7.68 -6.56
C GLN A 162 11.83 -8.91 -7.48
N THR A 163 11.14 -9.95 -7.06
CA THR A 163 10.98 -11.19 -7.83
C THR A 163 10.12 -10.93 -9.07
N LEU A 164 9.00 -10.22 -8.93
CA LEU A 164 8.14 -9.87 -10.07
C LEU A 164 8.88 -8.97 -11.06
N SER A 165 9.68 -8.02 -10.60
CA SER A 165 10.52 -7.18 -11.46
C SER A 165 11.54 -8.00 -12.27
N LYS A 166 12.17 -9.01 -11.67
CA LYS A 166 13.10 -9.91 -12.38
C LYS A 166 12.38 -10.73 -13.46
N LEU A 167 11.25 -11.33 -13.10
CA LEU A 167 10.43 -12.09 -14.06
C LEU A 167 9.96 -11.21 -15.22
N ALA A 168 9.57 -9.95 -14.96
CA ALA A 168 9.19 -8.99 -16.00
C ALA A 168 10.37 -8.68 -16.94
N ALA A 169 11.57 -8.46 -16.39
CA ALA A 169 12.78 -8.18 -17.17
C ALA A 169 13.18 -9.35 -18.07
N ASP A 170 12.94 -10.57 -17.61
CA ASP A 170 13.21 -11.81 -18.36
C ASP A 170 12.09 -12.17 -19.35
N GLY A 171 11.04 -11.33 -19.44
CA GLY A 171 9.90 -11.56 -20.35
C GLY A 171 8.96 -12.69 -19.92
N ALA A 172 9.02 -13.10 -18.67
CA ALA A 172 8.26 -14.21 -18.12
C ALA A 172 6.88 -13.79 -17.57
N LEU A 173 6.51 -12.51 -17.66
CA LEU A 173 5.22 -11.99 -17.24
C LEU A 173 4.44 -11.36 -18.39
N THR A 174 3.13 -11.50 -18.33
CA THR A 174 2.18 -10.86 -19.25
C THR A 174 1.95 -9.41 -18.82
N ASN A 175 1.94 -8.49 -19.79
CA ASN A 175 1.52 -7.12 -19.53
C ASN A 175 0.00 -7.08 -19.27
N LEU A 176 -0.39 -6.59 -18.12
CA LEU A 176 -1.78 -6.57 -17.66
C LEU A 176 -2.70 -5.74 -18.58
N TYR A 177 -2.18 -4.71 -19.27
CA TYR A 177 -2.96 -3.96 -20.27
C TYR A 177 -3.31 -4.78 -21.52
N SER A 178 -2.65 -5.90 -21.75
CA SER A 178 -3.01 -6.85 -22.82
C SER A 178 -3.89 -8.00 -22.35
N LEU A 179 -4.18 -8.09 -21.06
CA LEU A 179 -4.94 -9.18 -20.48
C LEU A 179 -6.45 -8.89 -20.62
N PRO A 180 -7.22 -9.78 -21.30
CA PRO A 180 -8.65 -9.62 -21.44
C PRO A 180 -9.36 -9.51 -20.07
N TYR A 181 -10.41 -8.71 -20.02
CA TYR A 181 -11.26 -8.47 -18.84
C TYR A 181 -10.59 -7.82 -17.63
N TYR A 182 -9.26 -7.62 -17.61
CA TYR A 182 -8.60 -6.90 -16.55
C TYR A 182 -8.59 -5.39 -16.86
N ASP A 183 -9.09 -4.60 -15.91
CA ASP A 183 -9.05 -3.14 -15.96
C ASP A 183 -8.52 -2.61 -14.63
N GLY A 184 -7.28 -2.14 -14.62
CA GLY A 184 -6.66 -1.55 -13.44
C GLY A 184 -7.25 -0.20 -13.02
N ALA A 185 -8.17 0.37 -13.81
CA ALA A 185 -8.94 1.58 -13.47
C ALA A 185 -10.33 1.24 -12.89
N ALA A 186 -10.69 -0.03 -12.74
CA ALA A 186 -11.94 -0.42 -12.10
C ALA A 186 -12.00 0.09 -10.66
N GLU A 187 -13.20 0.41 -10.17
CA GLU A 187 -13.40 1.00 -8.83
C GLU A 187 -12.89 0.11 -7.69
N PHE A 188 -12.88 -1.21 -7.88
CA PHE A 188 -12.34 -2.17 -6.93
C PHE A 188 -10.82 -2.39 -7.04
N CYS A 189 -10.13 -1.67 -7.91
CA CYS A 189 -8.67 -1.67 -7.98
C CYS A 189 -8.09 -0.50 -7.17
N ASN A 190 -6.94 -0.70 -6.53
CA ASN A 190 -6.23 0.41 -5.90
C ASN A 190 -5.58 1.28 -6.99
N ALA A 191 -6.27 2.34 -7.40
CA ALA A 191 -5.84 3.23 -8.49
C ALA A 191 -4.47 3.87 -8.25
N SER A 192 -4.12 4.18 -6.98
CA SER A 192 -2.81 4.76 -6.62
C SER A 192 -1.69 3.76 -6.86
N LEU A 193 -1.86 2.53 -6.40
CA LEU A 193 -0.86 1.47 -6.57
C LEU A 193 -0.74 1.05 -8.02
N HIS A 194 -1.87 0.90 -8.74
CA HIS A 194 -1.84 0.58 -10.17
C HIS A 194 -1.14 1.67 -10.98
N LYS A 195 -1.44 2.94 -10.71
CA LYS A 195 -0.76 4.08 -11.33
C LYS A 195 0.74 4.07 -11.04
N GLY A 196 1.13 3.83 -9.78
CA GLY A 196 2.53 3.77 -9.35
C GLY A 196 3.32 2.60 -9.97
N ALA A 197 2.63 1.52 -10.35
CA ALA A 197 3.23 0.36 -11.00
C ALA A 197 3.27 0.46 -12.54
N THR A 198 2.69 1.51 -13.13
CA THR A 198 2.53 1.66 -14.59
C THR A 198 3.58 2.60 -15.18
N ALA A 199 4.20 2.22 -16.30
CA ALA A 199 5.02 3.09 -17.15
C ALA A 199 4.69 2.84 -18.62
N GLY A 200 4.50 3.90 -19.41
CA GLY A 200 4.03 3.78 -20.80
C GLY A 200 2.66 3.10 -20.86
N HIS A 201 2.57 2.00 -21.57
CA HIS A 201 1.39 1.12 -21.61
C HIS A 201 1.70 -0.24 -20.97
N THR A 202 2.55 -0.26 -19.94
CA THR A 202 3.05 -1.48 -19.33
C THR A 202 2.85 -1.48 -17.82
N CYS A 203 2.22 -2.56 -17.33
CA CYS A 203 2.10 -2.91 -15.92
C CYS A 203 2.17 -4.44 -15.81
N TYR A 204 3.01 -4.97 -14.93
CA TYR A 204 3.21 -6.42 -14.82
C TYR A 204 2.62 -7.05 -13.57
N ALA A 205 2.22 -6.25 -12.58
CA ALA A 205 1.74 -6.79 -11.31
C ALA A 205 0.65 -5.91 -10.69
N VAL A 206 -0.25 -6.56 -9.98
CA VAL A 206 -1.28 -5.94 -9.13
C VAL A 206 -0.79 -5.94 -7.68
N PHE A 207 -0.99 -4.82 -7.00
CA PHE A 207 -0.76 -4.66 -5.57
C PHE A 207 -2.03 -4.05 -4.98
N ASP A 208 -2.78 -4.82 -4.22
CA ASP A 208 -4.08 -4.41 -3.67
C ASP A 208 -4.48 -5.31 -2.48
N ASP A 209 -5.77 -5.30 -2.11
CA ASP A 209 -6.30 -6.10 -1.02
C ASP A 209 -6.18 -7.61 -1.28
N LEU A 210 -6.22 -8.06 -2.55
CA LEU A 210 -6.00 -9.46 -2.92
C LEU A 210 -4.63 -9.97 -2.46
N THR A 211 -3.62 -9.10 -2.55
CA THR A 211 -2.23 -9.44 -2.21
C THR A 211 -1.85 -9.06 -0.79
N GLU A 212 -2.75 -8.38 -0.06
CA GLU A 212 -2.49 -7.82 1.27
C GLU A 212 -1.24 -6.94 1.28
N ALA A 213 -1.02 -6.18 0.20
CA ALA A 213 0.15 -5.31 0.02
C ALA A 213 0.26 -4.26 1.14
N GLN A 214 -0.85 -3.86 1.74
CA GLN A 214 -0.93 -2.90 2.85
C GLN A 214 -0.11 -3.31 4.07
N GLU A 215 0.06 -4.60 4.34
CA GLU A 215 0.85 -5.10 5.45
C GLU A 215 2.36 -4.83 5.29
N TYR A 216 2.78 -4.62 4.05
CA TYR A 216 4.16 -4.29 3.70
C TYR A 216 4.39 -2.78 3.54
N THR A 217 3.48 -1.97 4.06
CA THR A 217 3.62 -0.51 4.04
C THR A 217 4.44 -0.04 5.24
N TRP A 218 5.45 0.77 4.98
CA TRP A 218 6.27 1.36 6.04
C TRP A 218 5.47 2.33 6.91
N CYS A 219 5.66 2.22 8.22
CA CYS A 219 5.05 3.06 9.23
C CYS A 219 6.04 3.42 10.33
N ALA A 220 5.62 4.27 11.27
CA ALA A 220 6.37 4.60 12.47
C ALA A 220 5.65 4.01 13.69
N PHE A 221 6.21 2.96 14.28
CA PHE A 221 5.84 2.52 15.61
C PHE A 221 6.48 3.43 16.65
N PHE A 222 5.75 3.80 17.69
CA PHE A 222 6.29 4.63 18.76
C PHE A 222 5.90 4.10 20.15
N ASN A 223 6.83 4.20 21.09
CA ASN A 223 6.63 3.80 22.49
C ASN A 223 5.92 4.92 23.25
N LYS A 224 4.70 4.65 23.75
CA LYS A 224 3.87 5.63 24.47
C LYS A 224 4.44 6.04 25.82
N ALA A 225 5.26 5.20 26.45
CA ALA A 225 5.92 5.54 27.70
C ALA A 225 7.09 6.54 27.51
N LYS A 226 7.56 6.73 26.25
CA LYS A 226 8.70 7.59 25.91
C LYS A 226 8.33 8.82 25.11
N THR A 227 7.07 8.93 24.67
CA THR A 227 6.60 9.99 23.77
C THR A 227 5.28 10.58 24.25
N ASP A 228 4.95 11.78 23.78
CA ASP A 228 3.60 12.35 23.95
C ASP A 228 2.69 11.82 22.82
N ALA A 229 2.03 10.70 23.07
CA ALA A 229 1.13 10.06 22.12
C ALA A 229 0.04 11.00 21.60
N THR A 230 -0.55 11.84 22.49
CA THR A 230 -1.60 12.79 22.12
C THR A 230 -1.08 13.84 21.13
N ALA A 231 0.13 14.36 21.36
CA ALA A 231 0.75 15.32 20.45
C ALA A 231 1.08 14.67 19.10
N LEU A 232 1.60 13.43 19.09
CA LEU A 232 1.95 12.70 17.88
C LEU A 232 0.71 12.43 17.00
N TYR A 233 -0.37 11.90 17.56
CA TYR A 233 -1.62 11.68 16.82
C TYR A 233 -2.23 12.97 16.28
N ARG A 234 -2.17 14.06 17.07
CA ARG A 234 -2.61 15.38 16.61
C ARG A 234 -1.80 15.87 15.42
N MET A 235 -0.47 15.71 15.43
CA MET A 235 0.39 16.06 14.29
C MET A 235 0.02 15.28 13.03
N ALA A 236 -0.21 13.97 13.14
CA ALA A 236 -0.62 13.13 12.02
C ALA A 236 -1.99 13.54 11.44
N LYS A 237 -2.94 13.91 12.30
CA LYS A 237 -4.27 14.40 11.89
C LYS A 237 -4.23 15.78 11.24
N SER A 238 -3.33 16.68 11.67
CA SER A 238 -3.24 18.07 11.18
C SER A 238 -2.24 18.25 10.03
N SER A 239 -1.73 17.17 9.44
CA SER A 239 -0.72 17.23 8.37
C SER A 239 0.58 17.95 8.75
N THR A 240 0.91 18.00 10.05
CA THR A 240 2.15 18.57 10.58
C THR A 240 3.16 17.50 11.01
N TRP A 241 2.87 16.23 10.76
CA TRP A 241 3.77 15.11 10.98
C TRP A 241 4.80 15.03 9.86
N THR A 242 5.84 15.87 9.99
CA THR A 242 6.95 15.98 9.03
C THR A 242 8.22 15.34 9.58
N TRP A 243 9.24 15.13 8.71
CA TRP A 243 10.54 14.61 9.14
C TRP A 243 11.21 15.52 10.17
N ASP A 244 11.03 16.84 10.10
CA ASP A 244 11.54 17.78 11.12
C ASP A 244 10.81 17.57 12.46
N ALA A 245 9.48 17.42 12.42
CA ALA A 245 8.70 17.12 13.63
C ALA A 245 9.08 15.75 14.21
N PHE A 246 9.30 14.74 13.37
CA PHE A 246 9.78 13.43 13.80
C PHE A 246 11.13 13.54 14.53
N LEU A 247 12.12 14.18 13.92
CA LEU A 247 13.44 14.35 14.52
C LEU A 247 13.37 15.08 15.85
N ALA A 248 12.53 16.13 15.95
CA ALA A 248 12.32 16.87 17.20
C ALA A 248 11.76 15.96 18.32
N ASN A 249 10.84 15.04 17.99
CA ASN A 249 10.27 14.09 18.95
C ASN A 249 11.23 12.92 19.26
N ALA A 250 12.13 12.56 18.35
CA ALA A 250 13.11 11.50 18.54
C ALA A 250 14.35 11.92 19.35
N LEU A 251 14.56 13.22 19.63
CA LEU A 251 15.76 13.74 20.27
C LEU A 251 16.13 13.05 21.59
N ASN A 252 15.15 12.76 22.43
CA ASN A 252 15.38 12.21 23.76
C ASN A 252 15.20 10.70 23.88
N GLY A 253 14.66 10.06 22.84
CA GLY A 253 14.34 8.63 22.88
C GLY A 253 15.00 7.80 21.79
N GLY A 254 15.50 8.44 20.74
CA GLY A 254 16.12 7.77 19.61
C GLY A 254 15.12 7.02 18.71
N PHE A 255 15.62 6.61 17.53
CA PHE A 255 14.89 5.77 16.59
C PHE A 255 15.81 4.82 15.84
N ALA A 256 15.29 3.68 15.46
CA ALA A 256 15.93 2.76 14.52
C ALA A 256 14.99 2.45 13.35
N ALA A 257 15.55 1.92 12.28
CA ALA A 257 14.78 1.37 11.18
C ALA A 257 14.96 -0.15 11.14
N TYR A 258 13.86 -0.86 10.89
CA TYR A 258 13.91 -2.27 10.53
C TYR A 258 14.58 -2.40 9.15
N ASP A 259 15.25 -3.54 8.89
CA ASP A 259 16.03 -3.74 7.68
C ASP A 259 17.27 -2.81 7.60
N THR A 260 17.76 -2.52 6.42
CA THR A 260 19.05 -1.85 6.20
C THR A 260 18.96 -0.32 6.27
N LYS A 261 20.09 0.33 6.51
CA LYS A 261 20.20 1.79 6.34
C LYS A 261 19.80 2.27 4.94
N ASN A 262 20.06 1.45 3.92
CA ASN A 262 19.70 1.78 2.54
C ASN A 262 18.19 1.74 2.34
N SER A 263 17.49 0.81 2.98
CA SER A 263 16.02 0.74 2.95
C SER A 263 15.41 1.97 3.61
N LEU A 264 15.93 2.40 4.76
CA LEU A 264 15.52 3.67 5.37
C LEU A 264 15.74 4.86 4.42
N ILE A 265 16.92 4.94 3.77
CA ILE A 265 17.25 6.03 2.85
C ILE A 265 16.24 6.09 1.70
N THR A 266 15.99 4.97 1.04
CA THR A 266 15.10 4.93 -0.13
C THR A 266 13.64 5.15 0.26
N THR A 267 13.19 4.61 1.38
CA THR A 267 11.84 4.77 1.89
C THR A 267 11.58 6.21 2.36
N ALA A 268 12.49 6.78 3.16
CA ALA A 268 12.37 8.17 3.58
C ALA A 268 12.38 9.14 2.39
N PHE A 269 13.23 8.88 1.39
CA PHE A 269 13.23 9.65 0.15
C PHE A 269 11.86 9.57 -0.57
N ALA A 270 11.30 8.37 -0.67
CA ALA A 270 10.04 8.13 -1.38
C ALA A 270 8.83 8.84 -0.74
N THR A 271 8.86 9.12 0.60
CA THR A 271 7.78 9.90 1.25
C THR A 271 7.68 11.35 0.75
N SER A 272 8.67 11.84 -0.02
CA SER A 272 8.59 13.14 -0.68
C SER A 272 7.59 13.16 -1.85
N GLY A 273 7.29 11.99 -2.44
CA GLY A 273 6.53 11.88 -3.67
C GLY A 273 7.28 12.38 -4.91
N ILE A 274 8.58 12.70 -4.78
CA ILE A 274 9.44 13.08 -5.89
C ILE A 274 10.25 11.86 -6.30
N GLU A 275 10.05 11.38 -7.51
CA GLU A 275 10.70 10.16 -8.01
C GLU A 275 11.88 10.50 -8.91
N PRO A 276 13.06 9.87 -8.73
CA PRO A 276 14.19 10.05 -9.66
C PRO A 276 13.90 9.52 -11.06
N VAL A 277 13.12 8.45 -11.15
CA VAL A 277 12.63 7.88 -12.41
C VAL A 277 11.12 8.03 -12.42
N THR A 278 10.60 8.69 -13.42
CA THR A 278 9.17 8.96 -13.59
C THR A 278 8.58 8.17 -14.74
N GLY A 279 7.29 7.92 -14.69
CA GLY A 279 6.52 7.23 -15.71
C GLY A 279 5.02 7.47 -15.51
N GLY A 280 4.22 6.53 -15.94
CA GLY A 280 2.75 6.56 -15.80
C GLY A 280 2.10 6.17 -17.11
N TYR A 281 0.79 5.93 -17.09
CA TYR A 281 0.07 5.52 -18.28
C TYR A 281 0.22 6.55 -19.42
N GLY A 282 0.66 6.08 -20.57
CA GLY A 282 0.95 6.92 -21.75
C GLY A 282 2.23 7.76 -21.67
N ASN A 283 2.95 7.72 -20.54
CA ASN A 283 4.21 8.43 -20.35
C ASN A 283 5.36 7.43 -20.28
N ALA A 284 6.30 7.54 -21.21
CA ALA A 284 7.50 6.71 -21.20
C ALA A 284 8.32 6.94 -19.92
N LEU A 285 8.99 5.89 -19.49
CA LEU A 285 9.90 5.94 -18.36
C LEU A 285 11.06 6.90 -18.66
N SER A 286 11.31 7.85 -17.76
CA SER A 286 12.35 8.88 -17.92
C SER A 286 12.96 9.31 -16.60
N GLN A 287 14.13 9.94 -16.66
CA GLN A 287 14.71 10.63 -15.51
C GLN A 287 13.91 11.90 -15.20
N ASN A 288 13.75 12.21 -13.92
CA ASN A 288 13.09 13.43 -13.48
C ASN A 288 13.97 14.66 -13.80
N GLU A 289 13.39 15.65 -14.46
CA GLU A 289 14.10 16.87 -14.83
C GLU A 289 14.35 17.83 -13.66
N ASN A 290 13.60 17.70 -12.57
CA ASN A 290 13.74 18.54 -11.37
C ASN A 290 14.86 18.04 -10.45
N VAL A 291 16.09 18.11 -10.93
CA VAL A 291 17.29 17.67 -10.22
C VAL A 291 17.49 18.40 -8.89
N GLU A 292 17.19 19.70 -8.84
CA GLU A 292 17.32 20.50 -7.62
C GLU A 292 16.41 19.99 -6.50
N ALA A 293 15.18 19.65 -6.81
CA ALA A 293 14.27 19.08 -5.82
C ALA A 293 14.76 17.70 -5.32
N LEU A 294 15.29 16.86 -6.21
CA LEU A 294 15.88 15.57 -5.84
C LEU A 294 17.10 15.75 -4.92
N ASP A 295 18.00 16.68 -5.23
CA ASP A 295 19.18 16.97 -4.40
C ASP A 295 18.79 17.53 -3.03
N ASN A 296 17.75 18.38 -2.95
CA ASN A 296 17.21 18.89 -1.71
C ASN A 296 16.65 17.77 -0.80
N ILE A 297 15.88 16.83 -1.37
CA ILE A 297 15.37 15.68 -0.61
C ILE A 297 16.53 14.77 -0.16
N ALA A 298 17.52 14.51 -1.01
CA ALA A 298 18.69 13.72 -0.62
C ALA A 298 19.43 14.36 0.57
N SER A 299 19.55 15.69 0.61
CA SER A 299 20.16 16.43 1.70
C SER A 299 19.34 16.30 3.01
N ALA A 300 18.02 16.34 2.92
CA ALA A 300 17.13 16.11 4.07
C ALA A 300 17.24 14.67 4.61
N VAL A 301 17.25 13.67 3.72
CA VAL A 301 17.47 12.27 4.11
C VAL A 301 18.85 12.07 4.74
N LYS A 302 19.88 12.74 4.22
CA LYS A 302 21.22 12.73 4.82
C LYS A 302 21.21 13.26 6.24
N THR A 303 20.46 14.32 6.51
CA THR A 303 20.28 14.87 7.86
C THR A 303 19.63 13.83 8.79
N LEU A 304 18.59 13.13 8.32
CA LEU A 304 17.91 12.07 9.08
C LEU A 304 18.89 10.97 9.51
N ILE A 305 19.64 10.38 8.57
CA ILE A 305 20.52 9.24 8.85
C ILE A 305 21.82 9.60 9.58
N ASN A 306 22.16 10.88 9.67
CA ASN A 306 23.29 11.39 10.44
C ASN A 306 22.86 12.06 11.78
N SER A 307 21.56 12.01 12.09
CA SER A 307 21.04 12.48 13.36
C SER A 307 21.64 11.69 14.53
N GLN A 308 21.94 12.35 15.64
CA GLN A 308 22.37 11.71 16.89
C GLN A 308 21.28 10.78 17.46
N SER A 309 20.02 10.98 17.08
CA SER A 309 18.89 10.15 17.48
C SER A 309 18.80 8.85 16.70
N TYR A 310 19.53 8.71 15.58
CA TYR A 310 19.50 7.48 14.75
C TYR A 310 20.35 6.39 15.37
N ASP A 311 19.71 5.30 15.75
CA ASP A 311 20.35 4.05 16.17
C ASP A 311 20.58 3.15 14.94
N SER A 312 21.80 2.75 14.71
CA SER A 312 22.17 1.94 13.54
C SER A 312 21.88 0.45 13.66
N ARG A 313 21.26 0.03 14.78
CA ARG A 313 20.72 -1.34 14.90
C ARG A 313 19.65 -1.58 13.83
N ARG A 314 19.53 -2.79 13.36
CA ARG A 314 18.63 -3.19 12.28
C ARG A 314 18.02 -4.55 12.56
N ASP A 315 17.04 -4.94 11.76
CA ASP A 315 16.38 -6.24 11.82
C ASP A 315 15.90 -6.56 13.25
N ASP A 316 16.16 -7.75 13.70
CA ASP A 316 15.80 -8.21 15.05
C ASP A 316 16.40 -7.37 16.18
N ASP A 317 17.58 -6.76 15.99
CA ASP A 317 18.21 -5.95 17.02
C ASP A 317 17.51 -4.59 17.17
N ALA A 318 17.06 -3.97 16.07
CA ALA A 318 16.24 -2.78 16.11
C ALA A 318 14.87 -3.05 16.78
N LYS A 319 14.23 -4.16 16.40
CA LYS A 319 12.97 -4.63 16.99
C LYS A 319 13.11 -4.89 18.49
N LYS A 320 14.15 -5.61 18.91
CA LYS A 320 14.45 -5.86 20.34
C LYS A 320 14.68 -4.58 21.12
N ALA A 321 15.42 -3.63 20.54
CA ALA A 321 15.66 -2.33 21.17
C ALA A 321 14.36 -1.56 21.42
N PHE A 322 13.44 -1.59 20.45
CA PHE A 322 12.12 -1.00 20.61
C PHE A 322 11.27 -1.73 21.66
N LYS A 323 11.20 -3.05 21.60
CA LYS A 323 10.46 -3.88 22.58
C LYS A 323 10.96 -3.70 24.01
N ASN A 324 12.27 -3.52 24.18
CA ASN A 324 12.89 -3.29 25.49
C ASN A 324 12.75 -1.83 25.97
N GLY A 325 12.13 -0.96 25.19
CA GLY A 325 12.03 0.47 25.50
C GLY A 325 13.37 1.20 25.48
N GLU A 326 14.37 0.72 24.74
CA GLU A 326 15.67 1.40 24.59
C GLU A 326 15.57 2.58 23.63
N ILE A 327 14.70 2.48 22.60
CA ILE A 327 14.42 3.55 21.64
C ILE A 327 12.93 3.91 21.65
N ALA A 328 12.62 5.15 21.23
CA ALA A 328 11.26 5.67 21.23
C ALA A 328 10.50 5.33 19.94
N PHE A 329 11.19 5.20 18.81
CA PHE A 329 10.56 4.94 17.53
C PHE A 329 11.23 3.77 16.78
N LEU A 330 10.40 2.95 16.13
CA LEU A 330 10.83 1.95 15.16
C LEU A 330 10.15 2.23 13.82
N LEU A 331 10.93 2.53 12.79
CA LEU A 331 10.45 2.68 11.42
C LEU A 331 10.50 1.32 10.73
N ALA A 332 9.35 0.77 10.36
CA ALA A 332 9.26 -0.60 9.86
C ALA A 332 7.99 -0.84 9.03
N PRO A 333 7.92 -1.92 8.22
CA PRO A 333 6.68 -2.38 7.62
C PRO A 333 5.63 -2.77 8.67
N LEU A 334 4.36 -2.50 8.35
CA LEU A 334 3.24 -2.65 9.29
C LEU A 334 3.08 -4.09 9.81
N HIS A 335 3.38 -5.11 9.02
CA HIS A 335 3.25 -6.52 9.44
C HIS A 335 4.07 -6.87 10.70
N LEU A 336 5.08 -6.08 11.07
CA LEU A 336 5.81 -6.27 12.33
C LEU A 336 4.94 -6.03 13.58
N ILE A 337 3.76 -5.44 13.43
CA ILE A 337 2.82 -5.23 14.55
C ILE A 337 2.54 -6.53 15.30
N ASP A 338 2.40 -7.65 14.60
CA ASP A 338 2.17 -8.98 15.19
C ASP A 338 3.30 -9.42 16.13
N GLU A 339 4.52 -8.93 15.90
CA GLU A 339 5.70 -9.24 16.70
C GLU A 339 5.90 -8.28 17.87
N LEU A 340 5.14 -7.19 17.93
CA LEU A 340 5.21 -6.16 18.97
C LEU A 340 4.13 -6.29 20.04
N LYS A 341 3.10 -7.11 19.81
CA LYS A 341 1.90 -7.24 20.68
C LYS A 341 2.20 -7.67 22.13
N ASP A 342 3.29 -8.38 22.36
CA ASP A 342 3.75 -8.82 23.69
C ASP A 342 4.73 -7.84 24.36
N MET A 343 4.90 -6.63 23.80
CA MET A 343 5.69 -5.55 24.38
C MET A 343 5.09 -5.11 25.72
N SER A 344 5.93 -4.87 26.73
CA SER A 344 5.47 -4.45 28.06
C SER A 344 4.94 -3.02 28.08
N ASP A 345 5.57 -2.12 27.35
CA ASP A 345 5.09 -0.76 27.18
C ASP A 345 4.03 -0.74 26.08
N ASP A 346 3.03 0.13 26.20
CA ASP A 346 2.09 0.37 25.12
C ASP A 346 2.79 1.11 23.96
N PHE A 347 2.48 0.69 22.77
CA PHE A 347 2.96 1.36 21.55
C PHE A 347 1.80 1.93 20.73
N GLY A 348 2.12 2.81 19.81
CA GLY A 348 1.19 3.34 18.82
C GLY A 348 1.77 3.24 17.41
N VAL A 349 0.90 3.46 16.42
CA VAL A 349 1.24 3.44 15.00
C VAL A 349 0.92 4.78 14.36
N LEU A 350 1.81 5.28 13.54
CA LEU A 350 1.64 6.47 12.71
C LEU A 350 2.09 6.16 11.28
N PRO A 351 1.54 6.81 10.24
CA PRO A 351 2.20 6.82 8.94
C PRO A 351 3.62 7.36 9.06
N LEU A 352 4.48 7.05 8.08
CA LEU A 352 5.79 7.70 8.02
C LEU A 352 5.62 9.23 7.93
N PRO A 353 6.59 9.99 8.47
CA PRO A 353 6.61 11.44 8.28
C PRO A 353 6.72 11.82 6.80
N SER A 354 6.22 12.98 6.44
CA SER A 354 6.33 13.54 5.09
C SER A 354 7.21 14.80 5.05
N TYR A 355 7.51 15.31 3.86
CA TYR A 355 8.24 16.58 3.72
C TYR A 355 7.31 17.79 3.57
N ASP A 356 6.09 17.56 3.11
CA ASP A 356 5.14 18.61 2.70
C ASP A 356 3.78 18.54 3.43
N GLY A 357 3.67 17.68 4.45
CA GLY A 357 2.41 17.44 5.17
C GLY A 357 1.46 16.45 4.46
N ASN A 358 1.76 16.04 3.24
CA ASN A 358 0.98 15.04 2.53
C ASN A 358 1.49 13.63 2.85
N THR A 359 0.64 12.81 3.44
CA THR A 359 1.00 11.43 3.77
C THR A 359 1.15 10.60 2.49
N ARG A 360 2.26 9.87 2.41
CA ARG A 360 2.53 8.87 1.37
C ARG A 360 3.05 7.62 2.06
N SER A 361 2.23 6.59 2.04
CA SER A 361 2.49 5.33 2.74
C SER A 361 3.20 4.38 1.78
N VAL A 362 4.54 4.40 1.85
CA VAL A 362 5.42 3.72 0.91
C VAL A 362 5.41 2.21 1.13
N LEU A 363 5.16 1.45 0.06
CA LEU A 363 5.28 0.00 0.11
C LEU A 363 6.75 -0.42 0.15
N ASP A 364 7.04 -1.42 0.97
CA ASP A 364 8.34 -2.10 1.04
C ASP A 364 8.64 -2.89 -0.24
N VAL A 365 9.92 -3.10 -0.53
CA VAL A 365 10.37 -3.91 -1.69
C VAL A 365 9.93 -5.38 -1.59
N ASP A 366 9.66 -5.84 -0.39
CA ASP A 366 9.12 -7.18 -0.11
C ASP A 366 7.60 -7.26 -0.18
N ALA A 367 6.91 -6.13 -0.50
CA ALA A 367 5.48 -6.13 -0.71
C ALA A 367 5.10 -7.15 -1.79
N ARG A 368 4.07 -7.94 -1.49
CA ARG A 368 3.60 -9.01 -2.37
C ARG A 368 2.68 -8.43 -3.44
N GLY A 369 3.02 -8.70 -4.68
CA GLY A 369 2.15 -8.47 -5.81
C GLY A 369 1.66 -9.78 -6.40
N ILE A 370 0.72 -9.71 -7.33
CA ILE A 370 0.25 -10.82 -8.14
C ILE A 370 0.42 -10.48 -9.62
N ALA A 371 0.89 -11.45 -10.40
CA ALA A 371 1.16 -11.28 -11.82
C ALA A 371 0.71 -12.52 -12.61
N VAL A 372 0.61 -12.35 -13.92
CA VAL A 372 0.25 -13.42 -14.86
C VAL A 372 1.51 -13.90 -15.57
N PRO A 373 1.90 -15.17 -15.43
CA PRO A 373 3.01 -15.73 -16.22
C PRO A 373 2.74 -15.65 -17.71
N SER A 374 3.78 -15.45 -18.52
CA SER A 374 3.65 -15.37 -19.98
C SER A 374 3.39 -16.72 -20.64
N ASP A 375 3.51 -17.84 -19.91
CA ASP A 375 3.24 -19.21 -20.34
C ASP A 375 1.79 -19.66 -20.10
N GLN A 376 0.93 -18.81 -19.56
CA GLN A 376 -0.47 -19.13 -19.34
C GLN A 376 -1.17 -19.45 -20.68
N THR A 377 -2.09 -20.44 -20.65
CA THR A 377 -2.69 -21.01 -21.88
C THR A 377 -4.06 -20.44 -22.25
N ASP A 378 -4.71 -19.71 -21.33
CA ASP A 378 -6.04 -19.12 -21.52
C ASP A 378 -6.11 -17.75 -20.86
N SER A 379 -5.77 -16.72 -21.66
CA SER A 379 -5.73 -15.32 -21.18
C SER A 379 -7.11 -14.78 -20.80
N ASP A 380 -8.18 -15.27 -21.42
CA ASP A 380 -9.54 -14.86 -21.12
C ASP A 380 -9.95 -15.35 -19.73
N ARG A 381 -9.71 -16.63 -19.43
CA ARG A 381 -9.95 -17.19 -18.10
C ARG A 381 -9.10 -16.51 -17.05
N THR A 382 -7.79 -16.42 -17.29
CA THR A 382 -6.85 -15.87 -16.31
C THR A 382 -7.17 -14.40 -15.99
N GLY A 383 -7.46 -13.58 -16.99
CA GLY A 383 -7.83 -12.18 -16.79
C GLY A 383 -9.16 -12.02 -16.05
N LEU A 384 -10.16 -12.84 -16.42
CA LEU A 384 -11.46 -12.79 -15.75
C LEU A 384 -11.40 -13.22 -14.29
N ILE A 385 -10.65 -14.28 -13.99
CA ILE A 385 -10.52 -14.77 -12.60
C ILE A 385 -9.65 -13.81 -11.77
N LEU A 386 -8.57 -13.23 -12.31
CA LEU A 386 -7.81 -12.18 -11.61
C LEU A 386 -8.72 -10.99 -11.24
N THR A 387 -9.51 -10.51 -12.20
CA THR A 387 -10.49 -9.42 -11.97
C THR A 387 -11.51 -9.80 -10.89
N ALA A 388 -12.02 -11.03 -10.93
CA ALA A 388 -12.98 -11.52 -9.94
C ALA A 388 -12.38 -11.64 -8.53
N LEU A 389 -11.15 -12.12 -8.42
CA LEU A 389 -10.42 -12.21 -7.15
C LEU A 389 -10.16 -10.81 -6.56
N THR A 390 -9.75 -9.84 -7.40
CA THR A 390 -9.55 -8.45 -6.97
C THR A 390 -10.85 -7.84 -6.47
N ALA A 391 -11.95 -7.97 -7.24
CA ALA A 391 -13.27 -7.45 -6.87
C ALA A 391 -13.80 -8.06 -5.55
N ALA A 392 -13.67 -9.37 -5.38
CA ALA A 392 -14.11 -10.07 -4.17
C ALA A 392 -13.20 -9.83 -2.95
N SER A 393 -12.01 -9.30 -3.13
CA SER A 393 -11.07 -8.94 -2.06
C SER A 393 -11.24 -7.50 -1.59
N TYR A 394 -11.69 -6.62 -2.49
CA TYR A 394 -11.69 -5.17 -2.31
C TYR A 394 -12.37 -4.76 -1.00
N GLN A 395 -11.69 -3.97 -0.20
CA GLN A 395 -12.05 -3.50 1.14
C GLN A 395 -12.26 -4.60 2.20
N HIS A 396 -12.73 -5.81 1.82
CA HIS A 396 -13.06 -6.86 2.77
C HIS A 396 -11.85 -7.45 3.47
N ILE A 397 -10.76 -7.70 2.71
CA ILE A 397 -9.52 -8.20 3.30
C ILE A 397 -8.86 -7.10 4.14
N ALA A 398 -8.81 -5.86 3.64
CA ALA A 398 -8.26 -4.72 4.36
C ALA A 398 -9.01 -4.46 5.67
N GLU A 399 -10.36 -4.46 5.66
CA GLU A 399 -11.16 -4.26 6.86
C GLU A 399 -10.98 -5.40 7.87
N ALA A 400 -10.95 -6.66 7.42
CA ALA A 400 -10.66 -7.79 8.29
C ALA A 400 -9.29 -7.68 8.96
N LYS A 401 -8.27 -7.17 8.24
CA LYS A 401 -6.94 -6.88 8.78
C LYS A 401 -6.98 -5.78 9.84
N ILE A 402 -7.63 -4.66 9.55
CA ILE A 402 -7.76 -3.55 10.49
C ILE A 402 -8.48 -4.02 11.77
N GLN A 403 -9.55 -4.79 11.64
CA GLN A 403 -10.26 -5.34 12.78
C GLN A 403 -9.37 -6.29 13.59
N ASN A 404 -8.59 -7.14 12.92
CA ASN A 404 -7.63 -8.02 13.59
C ASN A 404 -6.62 -7.20 14.42
N HIS A 405 -6.04 -6.15 13.84
CA HIS A 405 -5.11 -5.27 14.55
C HIS A 405 -5.78 -4.56 15.75
N ILE A 406 -7.01 -4.06 15.58
CA ILE A 406 -7.76 -3.40 16.68
C ILE A 406 -8.01 -4.36 17.85
N TYR A 407 -8.40 -5.61 17.57
CA TYR A 407 -8.76 -6.55 18.62
C TYR A 407 -7.58 -7.23 19.30
N PHE A 408 -6.48 -7.46 18.58
CA PHE A 408 -5.40 -8.31 19.08
C PHE A 408 -4.07 -7.58 19.30
N ASP A 409 -3.79 -6.53 18.54
CA ASP A 409 -2.45 -5.92 18.50
C ASP A 409 -2.43 -4.52 19.08
N LEU A 410 -3.48 -3.74 18.87
CA LEU A 410 -3.57 -2.35 19.29
C LEU A 410 -4.39 -2.19 20.57
N ARG A 411 -4.04 -1.18 21.36
CA ARG A 411 -4.73 -0.84 22.60
C ARG A 411 -5.38 0.54 22.56
N ASP A 412 -5.51 1.13 21.35
CA ASP A 412 -6.09 2.47 21.17
C ASP A 412 -6.70 2.68 19.77
N ASN A 413 -7.70 3.57 19.73
CA ASN A 413 -8.42 3.91 18.52
C ASN A 413 -7.62 4.84 17.57
N ASP A 414 -6.67 5.63 18.08
CA ASP A 414 -5.89 6.57 17.26
C ASP A 414 -4.90 5.84 16.37
N SER A 415 -4.31 4.73 16.86
CA SER A 415 -3.52 3.81 16.03
C SER A 415 -4.36 3.18 14.93
N ALA A 416 -5.59 2.76 15.22
CA ALA A 416 -6.50 2.21 14.21
C ALA A 416 -6.80 3.24 13.09
N LEU A 417 -7.06 4.49 13.45
CA LEU A 417 -7.24 5.60 12.49
C LEU A 417 -5.96 5.85 11.67
N SER A 418 -4.79 5.72 12.30
CA SER A 418 -3.50 5.84 11.61
C SER A 418 -3.28 4.72 10.61
N ILE A 419 -3.65 3.46 10.94
CA ILE A 419 -3.57 2.33 10.01
C ILE A 419 -4.52 2.54 8.82
N ARG A 420 -5.76 3.00 9.05
CA ARG A 420 -6.66 3.37 7.94
C ARG A 420 -6.03 4.42 7.03
N LYS A 421 -5.44 5.47 7.61
CA LYS A 421 -4.72 6.50 6.85
C LYS A 421 -3.56 5.91 6.04
N ILE A 422 -2.82 4.94 6.61
CA ILE A 422 -1.75 4.22 5.90
C ILE A 422 -2.32 3.48 4.69
N TYR A 423 -3.43 2.75 4.84
CA TYR A 423 -4.07 2.01 3.76
C TYR A 423 -4.61 2.93 2.65
N ASP A 424 -5.23 4.07 3.04
CA ASP A 424 -5.80 5.04 2.09
C ASP A 424 -4.74 5.82 1.28
N THR A 425 -3.50 5.88 1.79
CA THR A 425 -2.42 6.69 1.19
C THR A 425 -1.26 5.86 0.65
N GLN A 426 -1.51 4.59 0.35
CA GLN A 426 -0.50 3.69 -0.21
C GLN A 426 0.13 4.23 -1.49
N TYR A 427 1.42 4.02 -1.60
CA TYR A 427 2.24 4.55 -2.67
C TYR A 427 3.33 3.55 -3.08
N ILE A 428 3.46 3.34 -4.38
CA ILE A 428 4.57 2.60 -4.99
C ILE A 428 5.46 3.59 -5.73
N ASN A 429 6.75 3.58 -5.40
CA ASN A 429 7.75 4.27 -6.21
C ASN A 429 8.14 3.38 -7.40
N LEU A 430 7.87 3.85 -8.61
CA LEU A 430 8.09 3.11 -9.85
C LEU A 430 9.55 2.65 -10.01
N GLY A 431 10.49 3.53 -9.70
CA GLY A 431 11.91 3.22 -9.80
C GLY A 431 12.37 2.16 -8.79
N ILE A 432 11.75 2.11 -7.61
CA ILE A 432 12.01 1.07 -6.61
C ILE A 432 11.39 -0.26 -7.06
N LEU A 433 10.13 -0.24 -7.51
CA LEU A 433 9.43 -1.44 -7.99
C LEU A 433 10.24 -2.18 -9.06
N TYR A 434 10.71 -1.47 -10.08
CA TYR A 434 11.40 -2.08 -11.20
C TYR A 434 12.93 -2.20 -11.02
N SER A 435 13.48 -1.74 -9.90
CA SER A 435 14.92 -1.80 -9.62
C SER A 435 15.48 -3.22 -9.59
N GLY A 436 14.69 -4.19 -9.14
CA GLY A 436 15.10 -5.59 -8.96
C GLY A 436 15.44 -6.30 -10.26
N GLY A 437 14.74 -5.98 -11.36
CA GLY A 437 14.92 -6.62 -12.68
C GLY A 437 15.70 -5.78 -13.69
N TYR A 438 15.71 -4.46 -13.54
CA TYR A 438 16.28 -3.55 -14.54
C TYR A 438 17.41 -2.71 -13.95
N SER A 439 18.65 -3.09 -14.21
CA SER A 439 19.85 -2.42 -13.66
C SER A 439 19.91 -0.93 -13.98
N ALA A 440 19.48 -0.49 -15.16
CA ALA A 440 19.44 0.93 -15.54
C ALA A 440 18.40 1.73 -14.74
N ILE A 441 17.25 1.11 -14.41
CA ILE A 441 16.26 1.72 -13.53
C ILE A 441 16.82 1.81 -12.11
N SER A 442 17.43 0.74 -11.61
CA SER A 442 18.10 0.72 -10.31
C SER A 442 19.17 1.80 -10.20
N ALA A 443 20.01 1.95 -11.24
CA ALA A 443 21.08 2.94 -11.29
C ALA A 443 20.56 4.40 -11.29
N SER A 444 19.42 4.65 -11.95
CA SER A 444 18.79 5.96 -12.03
C SER A 444 17.80 6.25 -10.87
N SER A 445 17.45 5.28 -10.06
CA SER A 445 16.49 5.41 -8.95
C SER A 445 17.11 5.03 -7.61
N GLN A 446 16.94 3.78 -7.17
CA GLN A 446 17.36 3.32 -5.84
C GLN A 446 18.84 3.57 -5.55
N ASN A 447 19.72 3.17 -6.47
CA ASN A 447 21.16 3.39 -6.31
C ASN A 447 21.53 4.88 -6.41
N ALA A 448 20.84 5.66 -7.26
CA ALA A 448 21.02 7.10 -7.35
C ALA A 448 20.68 7.80 -6.01
N ILE A 449 19.57 7.44 -5.38
CA ILE A 449 19.18 7.95 -4.05
C ILE A 449 20.27 7.62 -3.02
N ILE A 450 20.72 6.36 -2.96
CA ILE A 450 21.74 5.93 -2.02
C ILE A 450 23.06 6.67 -2.26
N GLU A 451 23.48 6.81 -3.53
CA GLU A 451 24.71 7.51 -3.92
C GLU A 451 24.63 9.02 -3.57
N ALA A 452 23.51 9.67 -3.85
CA ALA A 452 23.30 11.08 -3.52
C ALA A 452 23.37 11.32 -2.01
N VAL A 453 22.71 10.47 -1.21
CA VAL A 453 22.66 10.61 0.26
C VAL A 453 24.01 10.26 0.92
N THR A 454 24.69 9.20 0.47
CA THR A 454 25.87 8.65 1.18
C THR A 454 27.20 9.18 0.65
N LYS A 455 27.26 9.65 -0.61
CA LYS A 455 28.49 10.11 -1.26
C LYS A 455 28.44 11.56 -1.72
N ASP A 456 27.38 12.30 -1.40
CA ASP A 456 27.17 13.69 -1.82
C ASP A 456 27.20 13.89 -3.36
N ALA A 457 26.81 12.88 -4.11
CA ALA A 457 26.73 12.97 -5.55
C ALA A 457 25.44 13.68 -5.97
N SER A 458 25.50 14.68 -6.84
CA SER A 458 24.27 15.30 -7.36
C SER A 458 23.57 14.39 -8.36
N PHE A 459 22.23 14.41 -8.36
CA PHE A 459 21.42 13.66 -9.34
C PHE A 459 21.77 14.05 -10.77
N GLY A 460 22.13 15.30 -11.04
CA GLY A 460 22.55 15.71 -12.39
C GLY A 460 23.77 14.96 -12.92
N LYS A 461 24.77 14.66 -12.07
CA LYS A 461 25.91 13.84 -12.46
C LYS A 461 25.54 12.38 -12.66
N ILE A 462 24.75 11.83 -11.76
CA ILE A 462 24.28 10.44 -11.83
C ILE A 462 23.45 10.24 -13.10
N PHE A 463 22.51 11.13 -13.35
CA PHE A 463 21.62 11.07 -14.52
C PHE A 463 22.37 11.18 -15.84
N SER A 464 23.34 12.08 -15.92
CA SER A 464 24.17 12.20 -17.12
C SER A 464 24.92 10.90 -17.45
N ARG A 465 25.31 10.13 -16.43
CA ARG A 465 25.96 8.83 -16.58
C ARG A 465 25.01 7.73 -17.05
N GLU A 466 23.76 7.72 -16.50
CA GLU A 466 22.81 6.62 -16.65
C GLU A 466 21.81 6.82 -17.80
N LYS A 467 21.70 8.02 -18.38
CA LYS A 467 20.64 8.43 -19.31
C LYS A 467 20.43 7.46 -20.47
N THR A 468 21.48 7.14 -21.20
CA THR A 468 21.40 6.30 -22.41
C THR A 468 20.92 4.89 -22.10
N GLN A 469 21.32 4.35 -20.96
CA GLN A 469 20.91 2.99 -20.55
C GLN A 469 19.44 2.99 -20.13
N LEU A 470 18.98 4.00 -19.40
CA LEU A 470 17.58 4.13 -19.02
C LEU A 470 16.68 4.29 -20.26
N GLU A 471 17.06 5.16 -21.21
CA GLU A 471 16.33 5.35 -22.46
C GLU A 471 16.24 4.04 -23.29
N THR A 472 17.29 3.24 -23.28
CA THR A 472 17.29 1.92 -23.94
C THR A 472 16.27 0.96 -23.33
N ILE A 473 16.23 0.88 -21.99
CA ILE A 473 15.28 0.05 -21.25
C ILE A 473 13.85 0.57 -21.43
N ALA A 474 13.64 1.89 -21.31
CA ALA A 474 12.35 2.52 -21.51
C ALA A 474 11.77 2.20 -22.89
N ASN A 475 12.59 2.35 -23.93
CA ASN A 475 12.18 2.06 -25.31
C ASN A 475 11.92 0.57 -25.59
N LYS A 476 12.54 -0.33 -24.85
CA LYS A 476 12.38 -1.78 -25.06
C LYS A 476 11.17 -2.37 -24.32
N TYR A 477 10.94 -1.95 -23.08
CA TYR A 477 10.01 -2.63 -22.17
C TYR A 477 8.82 -1.78 -21.69
N PHE A 478 8.90 -0.43 -21.82
CA PHE A 478 7.92 0.48 -21.20
C PHE A 478 7.39 1.51 -22.23
N ARG A 479 6.94 1.02 -23.38
CA ARG A 479 6.35 1.84 -24.45
C ARG A 479 4.86 2.04 -24.32
#